data_5629aed2f5156a17c54ea4b7886decaa
#
_entry.id   5629aed2f5156a17c54ea4b7886decaa
#
_cell.length_a   1.000
_cell.length_b   1.000
_cell.length_c   1.000
_cell.angle_alpha   90.00
_cell.angle_beta   90.00
_cell.angle_gamma   90.00
#
_symmetry.space_group_name_H-M   'P 1'
#
loop_
_entity.id
_entity.type
_entity.pdbx_description
1 polymer ?
#
loop_
_entity_poly.entity_id
_entity_poly.type
_entity_poly.pdbx_seq_one_letter_code
_entity_poly.pdbx_strand_id
1 'polypeptide(L)'
;MTLNHGSLSLSEFTEQLCADSLGEPLGKVEVKFVYSMLKGISVSRSVNLTEIAKGLGESISLHATHKRLSRNLYDVELTRNLADRLLKNGSKVVGSQTRLIVRTSELQKKFARRIEFLPTAEGSSATGFKVCEIIASEPGSKTYVPLLSHVWSDAVPDFTSDATEVYNSVQKVLAATAYKGVVYVDDR
;
A
#
# COMPACT_ATOMS: atom_id res chain seq x y z
N MET A 1 -21.30 -17.46 0.48
CA MET A 1 -20.09 -18.13 -0.03
C MET A 1 -19.01 -17.92 1.02
N THR A 2 -18.80 -18.90 1.89
CA THR A 2 -17.84 -18.83 3.01
C THR A 2 -16.44 -18.92 2.43
N LEU A 3 -15.66 -17.85 2.59
CA LEU A 3 -14.24 -17.84 2.25
C LEU A 3 -13.53 -18.88 3.12
N ASN A 4 -13.11 -19.96 2.49
CA ASN A 4 -12.25 -20.95 3.10
C ASN A 4 -10.86 -20.29 3.26
N HIS A 5 -10.56 -19.78 4.46
CA HIS A 5 -9.28 -19.15 4.79
C HIS A 5 -8.19 -20.20 5.04
N GLY A 6 -7.89 -21.00 4.03
CA GLY A 6 -6.55 -21.57 3.90
C GLY A 6 -5.58 -20.40 3.75
N SER A 7 -4.52 -20.35 4.55
CA SER A 7 -3.49 -19.31 4.40
C SER A 7 -2.92 -19.42 2.98
N LEU A 8 -3.22 -18.43 2.13
CA LEU A 8 -2.60 -18.33 0.81
C LEU A 8 -1.09 -18.31 0.97
N SER A 9 -0.39 -19.11 0.19
CA SER A 9 1.06 -18.99 0.10
C SER A 9 1.42 -17.63 -0.50
N LEU A 10 2.63 -17.18 -0.24
CA LEU A 10 3.13 -15.91 -0.80
C LEU A 10 3.11 -15.93 -2.34
N SER A 11 3.37 -17.09 -2.94
CA SER A 11 3.31 -17.27 -4.40
C SER A 11 1.90 -17.07 -4.92
N GLU A 12 0.92 -17.76 -4.34
CA GLU A 12 -0.49 -17.65 -4.72
C GLU A 12 -1.02 -16.22 -4.56
N PHE A 13 -0.65 -15.54 -3.45
CA PHE A 13 -1.00 -14.14 -3.27
C PHE A 13 -0.40 -13.25 -4.36
N THR A 14 0.88 -13.45 -4.69
CA THR A 14 1.56 -12.69 -5.75
C THR A 14 0.90 -12.95 -7.11
N GLU A 15 0.60 -14.20 -7.43
CA GLU A 15 -0.08 -14.58 -8.68
C GLU A 15 -1.46 -13.93 -8.78
N GLN A 16 -2.24 -13.93 -7.69
CA GLN A 16 -3.54 -13.26 -7.66
C GLN A 16 -3.42 -11.76 -7.84
N LEU A 17 -2.47 -11.10 -7.15
CA LEU A 17 -2.26 -9.66 -7.25
C LEU A 17 -1.76 -9.25 -8.65
N CYS A 18 -0.94 -10.09 -9.27
CA CYS A 18 -0.36 -9.84 -10.59
C CYS A 18 -1.21 -10.36 -11.74
N ALA A 19 -2.39 -10.95 -11.47
CA ALA A 19 -3.24 -11.51 -12.52
C ALA A 19 -3.73 -10.45 -13.51
N ASP A 20 -3.71 -10.76 -14.81
CA ASP A 20 -4.09 -9.84 -15.89
C ASP A 20 -5.55 -9.36 -15.79
N SER A 21 -6.41 -10.16 -15.14
CA SER A 21 -7.82 -9.78 -14.88
C SER A 21 -7.99 -8.56 -13.97
N LEU A 22 -6.92 -8.14 -13.28
CA LEU A 22 -6.96 -6.99 -12.36
C LEU A 22 -6.55 -5.66 -13.00
N GLY A 23 -5.81 -5.69 -14.11
CA GLY A 23 -5.33 -4.46 -14.77
C GLY A 23 -4.46 -4.77 -15.98
N GLU A 24 -3.69 -3.79 -16.42
CA GLU A 24 -2.70 -3.97 -17.49
C GLU A 24 -1.73 -5.11 -17.15
N PRO A 25 -1.39 -6.01 -18.10
CA PRO A 25 -0.49 -7.12 -17.85
C PRO A 25 0.84 -6.65 -17.26
N LEU A 26 1.28 -7.31 -16.20
CA LEU A 26 2.61 -7.07 -15.64
C LEU A 26 3.65 -7.94 -16.33
N GLY A 27 4.79 -7.34 -16.67
CA GLY A 27 5.93 -8.04 -17.21
C GLY A 27 6.58 -8.98 -16.19
N LYS A 28 7.31 -9.99 -16.67
CA LYS A 28 8.00 -10.97 -15.80
C LYS A 28 8.93 -10.31 -14.77
N VAL A 29 9.56 -9.18 -15.12
CA VAL A 29 10.46 -8.44 -14.23
C VAL A 29 9.68 -7.81 -13.09
N GLU A 30 8.52 -7.22 -13.37
CA GLU A 30 7.63 -6.59 -12.41
C GLU A 30 7.04 -7.62 -11.45
N VAL A 31 6.53 -8.74 -11.96
CA VAL A 31 6.03 -9.85 -11.13
C VAL A 31 7.12 -10.38 -10.21
N LYS A 32 8.34 -10.59 -10.73
CA LYS A 32 9.49 -11.00 -9.92
C LYS A 32 9.85 -9.97 -8.87
N PHE A 33 9.74 -8.68 -9.19
CA PHE A 33 9.98 -7.60 -8.23
C PHE A 33 8.94 -7.63 -7.11
N VAL A 34 7.64 -7.69 -7.43
CA VAL A 34 6.55 -7.78 -6.44
C VAL A 34 6.77 -8.97 -5.51
N TYR A 35 7.02 -10.16 -6.06
CA TYR A 35 7.32 -11.35 -5.27
C TYR A 35 8.54 -11.15 -4.35
N SER A 36 9.63 -10.57 -4.88
CA SER A 36 10.84 -10.32 -4.10
C SER A 36 10.58 -9.36 -2.94
N MET A 37 9.82 -8.27 -3.18
CA MET A 37 9.45 -7.32 -2.13
C MET A 37 8.61 -8.00 -1.03
N LEU A 38 7.56 -8.70 -1.40
CA LEU A 38 6.70 -9.40 -0.45
C LEU A 38 7.48 -10.45 0.36
N LYS A 39 8.31 -11.26 -0.32
CA LYS A 39 9.17 -12.26 0.34
C LYS A 39 10.16 -11.60 1.29
N GLY A 40 10.85 -10.57 0.83
CA GLY A 40 11.86 -9.89 1.63
C GLY A 40 11.26 -9.20 2.86
N ILE A 41 10.10 -8.55 2.74
CA ILE A 41 9.34 -7.95 3.85
C ILE A 41 8.92 -9.04 4.85
N SER A 42 8.37 -10.14 4.35
CA SER A 42 7.92 -11.25 5.19
C SER A 42 9.06 -11.88 6.02
N VAL A 43 10.23 -12.05 5.40
CA VAL A 43 11.41 -12.65 6.06
C VAL A 43 12.08 -11.67 7.00
N SER A 44 12.32 -10.42 6.55
CA SER A 44 13.03 -9.42 7.36
C SER A 44 12.14 -8.73 8.39
N ARG A 45 10.81 -8.82 8.25
CA ARG A 45 9.81 -8.05 9.02
C ARG A 45 10.09 -6.55 9.02
N SER A 46 10.61 -6.05 7.90
CA SER A 46 11.04 -4.68 7.73
C SER A 46 10.66 -4.17 6.35
N VAL A 47 10.33 -2.87 6.26
CA VAL A 47 10.17 -2.14 4.99
C VAL A 47 11.46 -1.42 4.57
N ASN A 48 12.55 -1.57 5.33
CA ASN A 48 13.86 -1.04 4.96
C ASN A 48 14.44 -1.86 3.81
N LEU A 49 14.75 -1.20 2.70
CA LEU A 49 15.19 -1.88 1.47
C LEU A 49 16.48 -2.68 1.64
N THR A 50 17.39 -2.25 2.52
CA THR A 50 18.62 -2.99 2.85
C THR A 50 18.29 -4.29 3.59
N GLU A 51 17.38 -4.24 4.55
CA GLU A 51 16.96 -5.42 5.31
C GLU A 51 16.15 -6.38 4.43
N ILE A 52 15.30 -5.86 3.55
CA ILE A 52 14.61 -6.65 2.51
C ILE A 52 15.62 -7.38 1.63
N ALA A 53 16.64 -6.67 1.14
CA ALA A 53 17.67 -7.24 0.28
C ALA A 53 18.49 -8.34 1.00
N LYS A 54 18.80 -8.15 2.30
CA LYS A 54 19.44 -9.19 3.14
C LYS A 54 18.53 -10.40 3.31
N GLY A 55 17.25 -10.16 3.61
CA GLY A 55 16.25 -11.22 3.83
C GLY A 55 16.01 -12.12 2.60
N LEU A 56 16.27 -11.61 1.39
CA LEU A 56 16.14 -12.40 0.17
C LEU A 56 17.22 -13.48 0.03
N GLY A 57 18.43 -13.28 0.58
CA GLY A 57 19.51 -14.25 0.54
C GLY A 57 19.95 -14.66 -0.87
N GLU A 58 19.90 -13.73 -1.82
CA GLU A 58 20.27 -14.01 -3.23
C GLU A 58 21.76 -14.30 -3.37
N SER A 59 22.14 -15.09 -4.39
CA SER A 59 23.53 -15.44 -4.69
C SER A 59 24.39 -14.29 -5.23
N ILE A 60 23.75 -13.15 -5.57
CA ILE A 60 24.43 -11.93 -5.99
C ILE A 60 24.76 -11.04 -4.78
N SER A 61 25.63 -10.05 -4.98
CA SER A 61 25.99 -9.14 -3.87
C SER A 61 24.79 -8.39 -3.33
N LEU A 62 24.80 -8.08 -2.01
CA LEU A 62 23.76 -7.28 -1.35
C LEU A 62 23.53 -5.94 -2.07
N HIS A 63 24.61 -5.29 -2.52
CA HIS A 63 24.51 -4.04 -3.26
C HIS A 63 23.78 -4.20 -4.60
N ALA A 64 24.02 -5.30 -5.31
CA ALA A 64 23.33 -5.58 -6.59
C ALA A 64 21.84 -5.85 -6.36
N THR A 65 21.48 -6.64 -5.34
CA THR A 65 20.09 -6.87 -4.94
C THR A 65 19.41 -5.55 -4.58
N HIS A 66 20.01 -4.75 -3.69
CA HIS A 66 19.49 -3.46 -3.28
C HIS A 66 19.27 -2.51 -4.48
N LYS A 67 20.26 -2.38 -5.37
CA LYS A 67 20.18 -1.53 -6.56
C LYS A 67 19.07 -1.99 -7.53
N ARG A 68 18.88 -3.31 -7.68
CA ARG A 68 17.80 -3.88 -8.48
C ARG A 68 16.42 -3.53 -7.89
N LEU A 69 16.22 -3.73 -6.60
CA LEU A 69 14.97 -3.40 -5.93
C LEU A 69 14.69 -1.91 -5.98
N SER A 70 15.69 -1.07 -5.69
CA SER A 70 15.58 0.39 -5.73
C SER A 70 15.13 0.90 -7.10
N ARG A 71 15.69 0.38 -8.19
CA ARG A 71 15.29 0.80 -9.55
C ARG A 71 13.81 0.56 -9.84
N ASN A 72 13.27 -0.57 -9.42
CA ASN A 72 11.85 -0.88 -9.65
C ASN A 72 10.92 -0.04 -8.76
N LEU A 73 11.40 0.45 -7.61
CA LEU A 73 10.63 1.36 -6.75
C LEU A 73 10.44 2.76 -7.34
N TYR A 74 11.29 3.17 -8.29
CA TYR A 74 11.13 4.44 -9.00
C TYR A 74 10.10 4.38 -10.12
N ASP A 75 9.55 3.20 -10.41
CA ASP A 75 8.51 3.03 -11.42
C ASP A 75 7.16 3.47 -10.87
N VAL A 76 6.76 4.68 -11.25
CA VAL A 76 5.50 5.29 -10.80
C VAL A 76 4.28 4.57 -11.38
N GLU A 77 4.37 4.11 -12.63
CA GLU A 77 3.26 3.39 -13.27
C GLU A 77 3.05 2.02 -12.63
N LEU A 78 4.13 1.31 -12.32
CA LEU A 78 4.05 0.05 -11.56
C LEU A 78 3.39 0.27 -10.20
N THR A 79 3.79 1.32 -9.47
CA THR A 79 3.21 1.64 -8.16
C THR A 79 1.71 1.91 -8.25
N ARG A 80 1.29 2.71 -9.24
CA ARG A 80 -0.12 3.02 -9.49
C ARG A 80 -0.92 1.77 -9.86
N ASN A 81 -0.39 0.96 -10.79
CA ASN A 81 -1.01 -0.28 -11.22
C ASN A 81 -1.19 -1.26 -10.05
N LEU A 82 -0.18 -1.41 -9.20
CA LEU A 82 -0.28 -2.27 -8.01
C LEU A 82 -1.32 -1.78 -7.01
N ALA A 83 -1.41 -0.47 -6.77
CA ALA A 83 -2.42 0.12 -5.89
C ALA A 83 -3.85 -0.14 -6.42
N ASP A 84 -4.07 0.05 -7.71
CA ASP A 84 -5.38 -0.19 -8.34
C ASP A 84 -5.75 -1.69 -8.35
N ARG A 85 -4.77 -2.59 -8.55
CA ARG A 85 -4.95 -4.04 -8.44
C ARG A 85 -5.29 -4.47 -7.02
N LEU A 86 -4.62 -3.90 -6.02
CA LEU A 86 -4.90 -4.16 -4.61
C LEU A 86 -6.34 -3.78 -4.28
N LEU A 87 -6.78 -2.58 -4.66
CA LEU A 87 -8.14 -2.11 -4.48
C LEU A 87 -9.16 -3.02 -5.21
N LYS A 88 -8.93 -3.32 -6.48
CA LYS A 88 -9.82 -4.18 -7.28
C LYS A 88 -9.91 -5.60 -6.74
N ASN A 89 -8.81 -6.15 -6.24
CA ASN A 89 -8.83 -7.48 -5.63
C ASN A 89 -9.52 -7.47 -4.27
N GLY A 90 -9.18 -6.50 -3.41
CA GLY A 90 -9.77 -6.35 -2.08
C GLY A 90 -11.27 -6.01 -2.13
N SER A 91 -11.73 -5.22 -3.11
CA SER A 91 -13.14 -4.87 -3.24
C SER A 91 -14.07 -6.06 -3.48
N LYS A 92 -13.56 -7.17 -4.05
CA LYS A 92 -14.34 -8.39 -4.31
C LYS A 92 -14.87 -9.06 -3.05
N VAL A 93 -14.22 -8.86 -1.92
CA VAL A 93 -14.60 -9.47 -0.64
C VAL A 93 -15.46 -8.56 0.23
N VAL A 94 -15.72 -7.32 -0.23
CA VAL A 94 -16.52 -6.35 0.54
C VAL A 94 -18.01 -6.62 0.36
N GLY A 95 -18.69 -6.95 1.45
CA GLY A 95 -20.14 -7.10 1.55
C GLY A 95 -20.80 -5.88 2.21
N SER A 96 -22.13 -5.92 2.37
CA SER A 96 -22.90 -4.82 2.97
C SER A 96 -22.59 -4.57 4.45
N GLN A 97 -22.10 -5.60 5.17
CA GLN A 97 -21.76 -5.51 6.59
C GLN A 97 -20.25 -5.36 6.86
N THR A 98 -19.43 -5.43 5.81
CA THR A 98 -17.99 -5.25 5.94
C THR A 98 -17.66 -3.86 6.46
N ARG A 99 -16.80 -3.79 7.46
CA ARG A 99 -16.30 -2.51 8.00
C ARG A 99 -15.18 -1.99 7.12
N LEU A 100 -15.32 -0.76 6.63
CA LEU A 100 -14.29 -0.02 5.93
C LEU A 100 -13.65 0.93 6.94
N ILE A 101 -12.52 0.53 7.51
CA ILE A 101 -11.84 1.27 8.58
C ILE A 101 -10.88 2.25 7.91
N VAL A 102 -11.14 3.52 8.11
CA VAL A 102 -10.33 4.65 7.62
C VAL A 102 -9.43 5.12 8.75
N ARG A 103 -8.13 5.13 8.52
CA ARG A 103 -7.13 5.60 9.46
C ARG A 103 -6.22 6.63 8.81
N THR A 104 -5.93 7.71 9.53
CA THR A 104 -4.92 8.68 9.13
C THR A 104 -3.69 8.56 10.02
N SER A 105 -2.53 8.79 9.45
CA SER A 105 -1.25 8.77 10.17
C SER A 105 -0.23 9.68 9.50
N GLU A 106 0.92 9.87 10.13
CA GLU A 106 2.04 10.63 9.58
C GLU A 106 3.23 9.74 9.29
N LEU A 107 3.76 9.84 8.08
CA LEU A 107 5.02 9.22 7.68
C LEU A 107 6.16 10.21 7.92
N GLN A 108 6.72 10.20 9.13
CA GLN A 108 7.82 11.10 9.51
C GLN A 108 9.13 10.75 8.82
N LYS A 109 9.82 11.77 8.31
CA LYS A 109 11.11 11.67 7.61
C LYS A 109 12.16 12.56 8.27
N LYS A 110 12.48 12.29 9.55
CA LYS A 110 13.37 13.09 10.43
C LYS A 110 14.71 13.52 9.81
N PHE A 111 15.25 12.74 8.87
CA PHE A 111 16.56 13.00 8.27
C PHE A 111 16.49 13.37 6.78
N ALA A 112 15.28 13.44 6.20
CA ALA A 112 15.13 13.83 4.80
C ALA A 112 15.29 15.35 4.67
N ARG A 113 16.16 15.78 3.74
CA ARG A 113 16.42 17.20 3.46
C ARG A 113 16.16 17.60 2.00
N ARG A 114 15.91 16.62 1.12
CA ARG A 114 15.84 16.82 -0.32
C ARG A 114 14.69 16.04 -0.96
N ILE A 115 13.68 15.69 -0.18
CA ILE A 115 12.46 15.11 -0.76
C ILE A 115 11.59 16.28 -1.20
N GLU A 116 11.17 16.25 -2.45
CA GLU A 116 10.27 17.25 -3.02
C GLU A 116 8.95 17.28 -2.23
N PHE A 117 8.44 18.48 -2.00
CA PHE A 117 7.21 18.71 -1.23
C PHE A 117 7.21 18.08 0.18
N LEU A 118 8.39 17.92 0.79
CA LEU A 118 8.44 17.48 2.19
C LEU A 118 7.92 18.62 3.08
N PRO A 119 6.82 18.42 3.82
CA PRO A 119 6.28 19.45 4.70
C PRO A 119 7.27 19.81 5.79
N THR A 120 7.54 21.09 5.97
CA THR A 120 8.32 21.62 7.08
C THR A 120 7.36 22.39 7.97
N ALA A 121 6.98 21.82 9.12
CA ALA A 121 6.21 22.56 10.10
C ALA A 121 7.09 23.65 10.72
N GLU A 122 6.68 24.92 10.60
CA GLU A 122 7.34 26.03 11.29
C GLU A 122 7.33 25.77 12.80
N GLY A 123 8.51 25.68 13.40
CA GLY A 123 8.69 25.45 14.84
C GLY A 123 8.62 23.99 15.30
N SER A 124 8.43 23.01 14.41
CA SER A 124 8.45 21.59 14.71
C SER A 124 9.66 20.89 14.08
N SER A 125 10.28 19.98 14.81
CA SER A 125 11.33 19.08 14.28
C SER A 125 10.75 17.91 13.44
N ALA A 126 9.43 17.81 13.31
CA ALA A 126 8.75 16.74 12.60
C ALA A 126 8.42 17.18 11.17
N THR A 127 9.10 16.54 10.21
CA THR A 127 8.81 16.63 8.78
C THR A 127 8.21 15.32 8.34
N GLY A 128 7.06 15.33 7.69
CA GLY A 128 6.42 14.08 7.30
C GLY A 128 5.29 14.27 6.29
N PHE A 129 5.00 13.20 5.58
CA PHE A 129 3.82 13.11 4.72
C PHE A 129 2.63 12.60 5.52
N LYS A 130 1.43 12.99 5.12
CA LYS A 130 0.20 12.43 5.67
C LYS A 130 -0.19 11.18 4.88
N VAL A 131 -0.81 10.24 5.57
CA VAL A 131 -1.20 8.95 4.99
C VAL A 131 -2.63 8.63 5.39
N CYS A 132 -3.46 8.26 4.43
CA CYS A 132 -4.76 7.65 4.67
C CYS A 132 -4.70 6.18 4.26
N GLU A 133 -5.00 5.29 5.19
CA GLU A 133 -5.13 3.87 4.95
C GLU A 133 -6.58 3.44 5.11
N ILE A 134 -7.09 2.65 4.17
CA ILE A 134 -8.42 2.07 4.26
C ILE A 134 -8.30 0.56 4.16
N ILE A 135 -8.82 -0.12 5.18
CA ILE A 135 -8.82 -1.57 5.28
C ILE A 135 -10.25 -2.10 5.45
N ALA A 136 -10.52 -3.26 4.86
CA ALA A 136 -11.77 -3.97 5.06
C ALA A 136 -11.63 -5.03 6.17
N SER A 137 -12.66 -5.16 7.02
CA SER A 137 -12.73 -6.18 8.06
C SER A 137 -14.16 -6.66 8.23
N GLU A 138 -14.34 -7.98 8.21
CA GLU A 138 -15.65 -8.57 8.52
C GLU A 138 -15.91 -8.56 10.03
N PRO A 139 -17.15 -8.30 10.48
CA PRO A 139 -17.51 -8.40 11.89
C PRO A 139 -17.15 -9.78 12.47
N GLY A 140 -16.40 -9.79 13.58
CA GLY A 140 -15.95 -11.01 14.23
C GLY A 140 -14.72 -11.68 13.59
N SER A 141 -14.23 -11.20 12.47
CA SER A 141 -12.99 -11.69 11.85
C SER A 141 -11.76 -10.97 12.43
N LYS A 142 -10.64 -11.70 12.49
CA LYS A 142 -9.31 -11.12 12.76
C LYS A 142 -8.53 -10.84 11.49
N THR A 143 -9.16 -11.04 10.33
CA THR A 143 -8.53 -10.81 9.02
C THR A 143 -8.83 -9.40 8.55
N TYR A 144 -7.79 -8.71 8.10
CA TYR A 144 -7.88 -7.38 7.50
C TYR A 144 -7.43 -7.45 6.06
N VAL A 145 -8.18 -6.81 5.16
CA VAL A 145 -7.86 -6.73 3.73
C VAL A 145 -7.53 -5.29 3.40
N PRO A 146 -6.30 -4.97 2.99
CA PRO A 146 -5.94 -3.62 2.59
C PRO A 146 -6.65 -3.26 1.28
N LEU A 147 -7.24 -2.06 1.23
CA LEU A 147 -7.93 -1.55 0.05
C LEU A 147 -7.20 -0.37 -0.57
N LEU A 148 -6.71 0.56 0.26
CA LEU A 148 -6.08 1.78 -0.21
C LEU A 148 -5.04 2.24 0.81
N SER A 149 -3.91 2.74 0.28
CA SER A 149 -2.97 3.60 1.01
C SER A 149 -2.69 4.82 0.13
N HIS A 150 -3.05 6.00 0.61
CA HIS A 150 -2.85 7.28 -0.07
C HIS A 150 -1.93 8.17 0.76
N VAL A 151 -0.90 8.72 0.11
CA VAL A 151 0.09 9.58 0.75
C VAL A 151 0.03 10.96 0.10
N TRP A 152 -0.01 12.02 0.91
CA TRP A 152 -0.01 13.39 0.40
C TRP A 152 0.87 14.32 1.23
N SER A 153 1.07 15.51 0.69
CA SER A 153 1.78 16.61 1.33
C SER A 153 0.94 17.89 1.24
N ASP A 154 0.91 18.65 2.31
CA ASP A 154 0.31 19.98 2.34
C ASP A 154 1.22 21.07 1.70
N ALA A 155 2.46 20.71 1.36
CA ALA A 155 3.40 21.58 0.64
C ALA A 155 3.20 21.57 -0.90
N VAL A 156 2.29 20.74 -1.43
CA VAL A 156 1.99 20.73 -2.87
C VAL A 156 1.17 21.95 -3.25
N PRO A 157 1.47 22.65 -4.38
CA PRO A 157 0.79 23.90 -4.77
C PRO A 157 -0.74 23.82 -4.85
N ASP A 158 -1.27 22.66 -5.27
CA ASP A 158 -2.71 22.45 -5.48
C ASP A 158 -3.38 21.77 -4.27
N PHE A 159 -2.72 21.72 -3.12
CA PHE A 159 -3.29 21.14 -1.92
C PHE A 159 -4.49 21.96 -1.43
N THR A 160 -5.60 21.30 -1.18
CA THR A 160 -6.83 21.93 -0.70
C THR A 160 -7.00 21.77 0.81
N SER A 161 -7.10 20.53 1.28
CA SER A 161 -7.17 20.20 2.71
C SER A 161 -7.00 18.69 2.94
N ASP A 162 -6.61 18.33 4.16
CA ASP A 162 -6.55 16.92 4.59
C ASP A 162 -7.92 16.24 4.49
N ALA A 163 -8.97 16.96 4.83
CA ALA A 163 -10.33 16.45 4.73
C ALA A 163 -10.70 16.09 3.29
N THR A 164 -10.27 16.89 2.31
CA THR A 164 -10.46 16.60 0.88
C THR A 164 -9.72 15.34 0.46
N GLU A 165 -8.47 15.16 0.88
CA GLU A 165 -7.67 13.97 0.55
C GLU A 165 -8.28 12.69 1.14
N VAL A 166 -8.72 12.74 2.40
CA VAL A 166 -9.42 11.63 3.05
C VAL A 166 -10.76 11.35 2.37
N TYR A 167 -11.54 12.38 2.08
CA TYR A 167 -12.82 12.24 1.38
C TYR A 167 -12.65 11.56 0.01
N ASN A 168 -11.72 12.02 -0.79
CA ASN A 168 -11.42 11.44 -2.10
C ASN A 168 -10.99 9.97 -2.00
N SER A 169 -10.19 9.65 -0.98
CA SER A 169 -9.76 8.28 -0.69
C SER A 169 -10.95 7.38 -0.36
N VAL A 170 -11.86 7.83 0.49
CA VAL A 170 -13.09 7.11 0.84
C VAL A 170 -13.99 6.94 -0.39
N GLN A 171 -14.19 7.99 -1.18
CA GLN A 171 -15.01 7.92 -2.40
C GLN A 171 -14.44 6.91 -3.42
N LYS A 172 -13.10 6.87 -3.60
CA LYS A 172 -12.44 5.89 -4.47
C LYS A 172 -12.74 4.45 -4.02
N VAL A 173 -12.67 4.17 -2.72
CA VAL A 173 -12.97 2.84 -2.16
C VAL A 173 -14.47 2.52 -2.30
N LEU A 174 -15.36 3.44 -1.95
CA LEU A 174 -16.81 3.24 -2.08
C LEU A 174 -17.22 2.95 -3.52
N ALA A 175 -16.68 3.67 -4.48
CA ALA A 175 -16.93 3.41 -5.90
C ALA A 175 -16.44 2.01 -6.31
N ALA A 176 -15.25 1.59 -5.88
CA ALA A 176 -14.69 0.27 -6.19
C ALA A 176 -15.48 -0.88 -5.55
N THR A 177 -16.11 -0.64 -4.39
CA THR A 177 -16.94 -1.63 -3.67
C THR A 177 -18.42 -1.57 -4.07
N ALA A 178 -18.79 -0.81 -5.11
CA ALA A 178 -20.18 -0.53 -5.49
C ALA A 178 -21.03 -0.02 -4.31
N TYR A 179 -20.44 0.86 -3.49
CA TYR A 179 -21.04 1.47 -2.29
C TYR A 179 -21.47 0.45 -1.23
N LYS A 180 -20.82 -0.71 -1.19
CA LYS A 180 -21.00 -1.70 -0.12
C LYS A 180 -20.02 -1.42 1.02
N GLY A 181 -20.41 -1.91 2.21
CA GLY A 181 -19.62 -1.73 3.43
C GLY A 181 -20.07 -0.52 4.25
N VAL A 182 -19.61 -0.49 5.50
CA VAL A 182 -19.89 0.57 6.46
C VAL A 182 -18.60 1.27 6.83
N VAL A 183 -18.54 2.58 6.61
CA VAL A 183 -17.33 3.38 6.87
C VAL A 183 -17.21 3.67 8.37
N TYR A 184 -16.05 3.38 8.91
CA TYR A 184 -15.64 3.72 10.28
C TYR A 184 -14.36 4.56 10.22
N VAL A 185 -14.36 5.72 10.83
CA VAL A 185 -13.17 6.56 10.97
C VAL A 185 -12.54 6.28 12.33
N ASP A 186 -11.25 5.90 12.34
CA ASP A 186 -10.47 5.68 13.56
C ASP A 186 -9.68 6.96 13.87
N ASP A 187 -10.14 7.72 14.85
CA ASP A 187 -9.58 9.01 15.27
C ASP A 187 -8.45 8.85 16.33
N ARG A 188 -7.81 7.69 16.41
CA ARG A 188 -6.74 7.43 17.39
C ARG A 188 -5.37 7.79 16.88
#